data_1119c243d231cdeb8e62ff20d8e7f030
#
_entry.id   1119c243d231cdeb8e62ff20d8e7f030
#
_cell.length_a   1.000
_cell.length_b   1.000
_cell.length_c   1.000
_cell.angle_alpha   90.00
_cell.angle_beta   90.00
_cell.angle_gamma   90.00
#
_symmetry.space_group_name_H-M   'P 1'
#
loop_
_entity.id
_entity.type
_entity.pdbx_description
1 polymer ?
#
loop_
_entity_poly.entity_id
_entity_poly.type
_entity_poly.pdbx_seq_one_letter_code
_entity_poly.pdbx_strand_id
1 'polypeptide(L)'
;MTPTADAGGRNGTGRPPQAAPGSAGPLLVCVGDLMVDVAVDAPALARGGDVAGSVRLGPGGSAANVAAWARAAGAGARLVAGRGDDLAGRLLAAALAERGIELRPAEPAPSASGALLVVREAGERSFVADPGANLHLDLRQVVGALAGAAAVFVSGYPLLRPETRAAAMAAAGAAGRAGVPAVVDAASWPLLAGEAGQPVLAAAALAGTLLANRDEAATLTGAPDPGVAAALLAATVGTAVVKWGAAGVVVCTGNGRPRPVPAPATGAVDVTGAGDAFAAGYLLARAGGADAAEAAGAGTRLAARAVATHGAWPALTIGGRPEYP
;
A
#
# COMPACT_ATOMS: atom_id res chain seq x y z
N MET A 1 -26.89 -48.85 41.27
CA MET A 1 -27.34 -47.44 41.12
C MET A 1 -26.12 -46.64 40.68
N THR A 2 -25.98 -46.43 39.42
CA THR A 2 -24.90 -45.67 38.74
C THR A 2 -25.37 -44.25 38.53
N PRO A 3 -24.55 -43.20 38.78
CA PRO A 3 -24.84 -41.87 38.33
C PRO A 3 -24.27 -41.62 36.93
N THR A 4 -25.10 -41.06 36.10
CA THR A 4 -24.86 -40.59 34.72
C THR A 4 -23.91 -39.40 34.67
N ALA A 5 -22.92 -39.49 33.79
CA ALA A 5 -22.01 -38.37 33.46
C ALA A 5 -22.70 -37.39 32.49
N ASP A 6 -22.71 -36.12 32.84
CA ASP A 6 -23.15 -35.02 32.01
C ASP A 6 -21.96 -34.49 31.18
N ALA A 7 -22.11 -34.53 29.87
CA ALA A 7 -21.10 -34.06 28.89
C ALA A 7 -21.43 -32.62 28.48
N GLY A 8 -20.93 -31.64 29.22
CA GLY A 8 -21.02 -30.22 28.88
C GLY A 8 -19.98 -29.83 27.82
N GLY A 9 -20.39 -29.73 26.54
CA GLY A 9 -19.59 -29.19 25.43
C GLY A 9 -19.29 -27.69 25.65
N ARG A 10 -18.02 -27.33 25.76
CA ARG A 10 -17.55 -25.93 25.71
C ARG A 10 -17.18 -25.58 24.29
N ASN A 11 -18.07 -24.90 23.57
CA ASN A 11 -17.74 -24.17 22.35
C ASN A 11 -16.88 -22.96 22.72
N GLY A 12 -15.58 -23.09 22.60
CA GLY A 12 -14.63 -22.00 22.69
C GLY A 12 -14.55 -21.25 21.39
N THR A 13 -15.33 -20.15 21.24
CA THR A 13 -15.07 -19.14 20.22
C THR A 13 -13.81 -18.37 20.60
N GLY A 14 -12.67 -18.84 20.09
CA GLY A 14 -11.37 -18.20 20.29
C GLY A 14 -11.32 -16.83 19.63
N ARG A 15 -11.59 -15.78 20.41
CA ARG A 15 -11.26 -14.40 20.06
C ARG A 15 -9.73 -14.32 19.97
N PRO A 16 -9.15 -13.81 18.84
CA PRO A 16 -7.70 -13.64 18.78
C PRO A 16 -7.25 -12.71 19.92
N PRO A 17 -6.08 -12.95 20.53
CA PRO A 17 -5.60 -12.15 21.62
C PRO A 17 -5.43 -10.68 21.17
N GLN A 18 -6.08 -9.76 21.88
CA GLN A 18 -5.79 -8.34 21.77
C GLN A 18 -4.35 -8.13 22.28
N ALA A 19 -3.48 -7.56 21.44
CA ALA A 19 -2.13 -7.17 21.83
C ALA A 19 -2.22 -6.22 23.03
N ALA A 20 -1.43 -6.51 24.06
CA ALA A 20 -1.32 -5.68 25.26
C ALA A 20 -0.81 -4.27 24.86
N PRO A 21 -1.27 -3.18 25.50
CA PRO A 21 -0.73 -1.85 25.28
C PRO A 21 0.71 -1.82 25.82
N GLY A 22 1.71 -1.83 24.91
CA GLY A 22 3.12 -1.73 25.28
C GLY A 22 4.13 -2.43 24.37
N SER A 23 3.76 -3.42 23.56
CA SER A 23 4.65 -3.99 22.54
C SER A 23 4.24 -3.48 21.17
N ALA A 24 4.89 -2.44 20.68
CA ALA A 24 4.77 -2.05 19.28
C ALA A 24 5.24 -3.23 18.43
N GLY A 25 4.36 -3.78 17.59
CA GLY A 25 4.73 -4.78 16.57
C GLY A 25 5.85 -4.28 15.66
N PRO A 26 6.31 -5.09 14.68
CA PRO A 26 7.40 -4.70 13.79
C PRO A 26 7.11 -3.35 13.12
N LEU A 27 8.11 -2.46 13.06
CA LEU A 27 7.97 -1.15 12.43
C LEU A 27 8.04 -1.28 10.90
N LEU A 28 6.96 -0.93 10.21
CA LEU A 28 6.95 -0.76 8.76
C LEU A 28 7.21 0.72 8.43
N VAL A 29 8.25 1.00 7.63
CA VAL A 29 8.53 2.34 7.11
C VAL A 29 8.05 2.42 5.67
N CYS A 30 7.18 3.38 5.37
CA CYS A 30 6.60 3.61 4.05
C CYS A 30 7.11 4.93 3.49
N VAL A 31 7.76 4.89 2.32
CA VAL A 31 8.31 6.07 1.62
C VAL A 31 7.47 6.34 0.37
N GLY A 32 6.89 7.53 0.27
CA GLY A 32 6.10 7.89 -0.92
C GLY A 32 5.12 9.02 -0.67
N ASP A 33 3.86 8.81 -1.01
CA ASP A 33 2.87 9.85 -1.12
C ASP A 33 1.92 9.89 0.08
N LEU A 34 1.54 11.12 0.45
CA LEU A 34 0.43 11.45 1.33
C LEU A 34 -0.45 12.46 0.61
N MET A 35 -1.71 12.11 0.35
CA MET A 35 -2.61 12.92 -0.46
C MET A 35 -3.98 13.05 0.19
N VAL A 36 -4.68 14.13 -0.12
CA VAL A 36 -6.13 14.18 0.09
C VAL A 36 -6.81 13.64 -1.15
N ASP A 37 -7.62 12.59 -0.99
CA ASP A 37 -8.44 12.05 -2.05
C ASP A 37 -9.80 12.75 -2.05
N VAL A 38 -10.17 13.30 -3.21
CA VAL A 38 -11.47 13.92 -3.49
C VAL A 38 -12.23 12.99 -4.44
N ALA A 39 -13.09 12.13 -3.91
CA ALA A 39 -13.89 11.20 -4.70
C ALA A 39 -15.23 11.84 -5.07
N VAL A 40 -15.50 11.94 -6.37
CA VAL A 40 -16.73 12.47 -6.94
C VAL A 40 -17.46 11.35 -7.66
N ASP A 41 -18.72 11.14 -7.29
CA ASP A 41 -19.64 10.27 -8.02
C ASP A 41 -20.76 11.13 -8.61
N ALA A 42 -20.81 11.21 -9.92
CA ALA A 42 -21.82 11.96 -10.67
C ALA A 42 -22.29 11.17 -11.89
N PRO A 43 -23.58 11.30 -12.32
CA PRO A 43 -24.07 10.60 -13.51
C PRO A 43 -23.37 11.08 -14.79
N ALA A 44 -23.08 12.38 -14.89
CA ALA A 44 -22.30 13.02 -15.93
C ALA A 44 -21.80 14.38 -15.46
N LEU A 45 -20.66 14.84 -15.97
CA LEU A 45 -20.20 16.22 -15.74
C LEU A 45 -20.76 17.15 -16.81
N ALA A 46 -21.28 18.32 -16.41
CA ALA A 46 -21.76 19.35 -17.31
C ALA A 46 -20.71 20.45 -17.50
N ARG A 47 -20.29 20.70 -18.73
CA ARG A 47 -19.39 21.82 -19.04
C ARG A 47 -20.11 23.15 -18.81
N GLY A 48 -19.58 23.97 -17.91
CA GLY A 48 -20.15 25.29 -17.61
C GLY A 48 -21.46 25.26 -16.82
N GLY A 49 -21.84 24.13 -16.24
CA GLY A 49 -23.05 23.96 -15.43
C GLY A 49 -22.80 23.11 -14.19
N ASP A 50 -23.78 23.09 -13.30
CA ASP A 50 -23.78 22.30 -12.09
C ASP A 50 -24.48 20.94 -12.29
N VAL A 51 -23.97 19.91 -11.64
CA VAL A 51 -24.61 18.58 -11.58
C VAL A 51 -24.74 18.14 -10.14
N ALA A 52 -25.81 17.44 -9.82
CA ALA A 52 -25.96 16.78 -8.53
C ALA A 52 -25.10 15.53 -8.49
N GLY A 53 -24.36 15.34 -7.41
CA GLY A 53 -23.49 14.18 -7.20
C GLY A 53 -23.11 14.02 -5.73
N SER A 54 -22.33 13.02 -5.41
CA SER A 54 -21.71 12.90 -4.09
C SER A 54 -20.23 13.24 -4.15
N VAL A 55 -19.75 13.96 -3.15
CA VAL A 55 -18.33 14.30 -3.00
C VAL A 55 -17.87 13.84 -1.63
N ARG A 56 -16.80 13.04 -1.60
CA ARG A 56 -16.19 12.56 -0.37
C ARG A 56 -14.72 12.95 -0.34
N LEU A 57 -14.27 13.36 0.84
CA LEU A 57 -12.87 13.67 1.13
C LEU A 57 -12.32 12.60 2.06
N GLY A 58 -11.09 12.17 1.79
CA GLY A 58 -10.42 11.21 2.66
C GLY A 58 -8.91 11.28 2.51
N PRO A 59 -8.18 10.68 3.46
CA PRO A 59 -6.74 10.51 3.30
C PRO A 59 -6.46 9.42 2.25
N GLY A 60 -5.40 9.63 1.47
CA GLY A 60 -4.93 8.75 0.41
C GLY A 60 -3.43 8.87 0.18
N GLY A 61 -3.00 8.36 -0.96
CA GLY A 61 -1.59 8.18 -1.31
C GLY A 61 -1.11 6.76 -0.99
N SER A 62 -0.44 6.12 -1.95
CA SER A 62 -0.08 4.69 -1.83
C SER A 62 0.71 4.39 -0.56
N ALA A 63 1.75 5.16 -0.25
CA ALA A 63 2.56 4.93 0.96
C ALA A 63 1.76 5.15 2.26
N ALA A 64 0.86 6.13 2.29
CA ALA A 64 -0.02 6.37 3.43
C ALA A 64 -1.05 5.25 3.61
N ASN A 65 -1.59 4.72 2.50
CA ASN A 65 -2.50 3.57 2.52
C ASN A 65 -1.81 2.32 3.10
N VAL A 66 -0.58 2.02 2.65
CA VAL A 66 0.22 0.90 3.18
C VAL A 66 0.46 1.06 4.69
N ALA A 67 0.82 2.28 5.14
CA ALA A 67 1.03 2.57 6.55
C ALA A 67 -0.25 2.36 7.38
N ALA A 68 -1.41 2.78 6.86
CA ALA A 68 -2.71 2.60 7.52
C ALA A 68 -3.07 1.12 7.66
N TRP A 69 -2.86 0.32 6.60
CA TRP A 69 -3.10 -1.13 6.65
C TRP A 69 -2.10 -1.86 7.55
N ALA A 70 -0.84 -1.43 7.63
CA ALA A 70 0.13 -1.96 8.58
C ALA A 70 -0.32 -1.73 10.03
N ARG A 71 -0.81 -0.53 10.35
CA ARG A 71 -1.38 -0.22 11.67
C ARG A 71 -2.60 -1.10 12.00
N ALA A 72 -3.51 -1.24 11.05
CA ALA A 72 -4.68 -2.12 11.22
C ALA A 72 -4.32 -3.61 11.40
N ALA A 73 -3.16 -4.02 10.91
CA ALA A 73 -2.59 -5.35 11.12
C ALA A 73 -1.79 -5.48 12.43
N GLY A 74 -1.70 -4.43 13.26
CA GLY A 74 -1.03 -4.44 14.56
C GLY A 74 0.46 -4.07 14.55
N ALA A 75 0.99 -3.61 13.41
CA ALA A 75 2.38 -3.17 13.29
C ALA A 75 2.57 -1.71 13.74
N GLY A 76 3.80 -1.30 14.02
CA GLY A 76 4.21 0.10 14.00
C GLY A 76 4.25 0.61 12.56
N ALA A 77 3.93 1.88 12.31
CA ALA A 77 4.03 2.48 10.99
C ALA A 77 4.65 3.87 11.05
N ARG A 78 5.60 4.11 10.16
CA ARG A 78 6.20 5.42 9.89
C ARG A 78 6.03 5.72 8.41
N LEU A 79 5.41 6.87 8.12
CA LEU A 79 5.24 7.39 6.77
C LEU A 79 6.30 8.47 6.52
N VAL A 80 7.03 8.36 5.42
CA VAL A 80 7.97 9.37 4.92
C VAL A 80 7.36 9.98 3.68
N ALA A 81 6.74 11.15 3.84
CA ALA A 81 5.99 11.85 2.80
C ALA A 81 5.94 13.35 3.09
N GLY A 82 5.76 14.16 2.06
CA GLY A 82 5.54 15.59 2.21
C GLY A 82 4.08 15.94 2.52
N ARG A 83 3.88 16.97 3.37
CA ARG A 83 2.59 17.64 3.53
C ARG A 83 2.80 19.16 3.56
N GLY A 84 1.81 19.91 3.10
CA GLY A 84 1.82 21.37 3.17
C GLY A 84 1.29 21.91 4.50
N ASP A 85 1.48 23.21 4.73
CA ASP A 85 0.85 23.95 5.85
C ASP A 85 -0.47 24.56 5.39
N ASP A 86 -1.39 23.70 4.94
CA ASP A 86 -2.70 24.08 4.48
C ASP A 86 -3.81 23.28 5.18
N LEU A 87 -5.07 23.49 4.79
CA LEU A 87 -6.21 22.79 5.37
C LEU A 87 -6.10 21.28 5.14
N ALA A 88 -5.69 20.85 3.94
CA ALA A 88 -5.50 19.46 3.59
C ALA A 88 -4.40 18.82 4.43
N GLY A 89 -3.25 19.51 4.59
CA GLY A 89 -2.14 19.04 5.42
C GLY A 89 -2.50 18.87 6.89
N ARG A 90 -3.32 19.75 7.45
CA ARG A 90 -3.84 19.61 8.82
C ARG A 90 -4.79 18.42 8.96
N LEU A 91 -5.69 18.22 8.01
CA LEU A 91 -6.59 17.06 7.96
C LEU A 91 -5.79 15.74 7.88
N LEU A 92 -4.81 15.68 6.99
CA LEU A 92 -3.96 14.50 6.80
C LEU A 92 -3.14 14.19 8.05
N ALA A 93 -2.54 15.21 8.69
CA ALA A 93 -1.78 15.04 9.93
C ALA A 93 -2.66 14.50 11.06
N ALA A 94 -3.88 15.02 11.21
CA ALA A 94 -4.85 14.53 12.20
C ALA A 94 -5.22 13.06 11.94
N ALA A 95 -5.53 12.70 10.69
CA ALA A 95 -5.89 11.34 10.31
C ALA A 95 -4.76 10.32 10.56
N LEU A 96 -3.50 10.72 10.34
CA LEU A 96 -2.32 9.90 10.66
C LEU A 96 -2.14 9.73 12.17
N ALA A 97 -2.25 10.83 12.93
CA ALA A 97 -2.09 10.84 14.39
C ALA A 97 -3.14 9.95 15.07
N GLU A 98 -4.40 10.04 14.64
CA GLU A 98 -5.51 9.21 15.14
C GLU A 98 -5.24 7.70 14.98
N ARG A 99 -4.51 7.31 13.93
CA ARG A 99 -4.11 5.91 13.71
C ARG A 99 -2.75 5.56 14.33
N GLY A 100 -2.07 6.51 14.97
CA GLY A 100 -0.74 6.31 15.52
C GLY A 100 0.32 6.06 14.44
N ILE A 101 0.19 6.67 13.26
CA ILE A 101 1.17 6.64 12.19
C ILE A 101 2.12 7.83 12.37
N GLU A 102 3.41 7.55 12.50
CA GLU A 102 4.44 8.58 12.60
C GLU A 102 4.71 9.20 11.22
N LEU A 103 4.55 10.52 11.07
CA LEU A 103 4.90 11.23 9.83
C LEU A 103 6.32 11.81 9.92
N ARG A 104 7.11 11.65 8.86
CA ARG A 104 8.44 12.22 8.66
C ARG A 104 8.54 12.88 7.26
N PRO A 105 9.08 14.09 7.16
CA PRO A 105 9.36 15.04 8.26
C PRO A 105 8.07 15.46 8.98
N ALA A 106 8.20 15.87 10.24
CA ALA A 106 7.05 16.37 11.02
C ALA A 106 6.63 17.77 10.55
N GLU A 107 7.59 18.57 10.13
CA GLU A 107 7.38 19.94 9.63
C GLU A 107 6.76 19.92 8.23
N PRO A 108 5.86 20.88 7.94
CA PRO A 108 5.27 20.99 6.60
C PRO A 108 6.28 21.50 5.56
N ALA A 109 6.11 21.10 4.31
CA ALA A 109 6.83 21.62 3.18
C ALA A 109 6.28 22.99 2.74
N PRO A 110 7.06 23.80 2.01
CA PRO A 110 6.64 25.14 1.58
C PRO A 110 5.72 25.15 0.34
N SER A 111 4.89 24.14 0.19
CA SER A 111 3.94 23.98 -0.92
C SER A 111 2.62 23.41 -0.42
N ALA A 112 1.57 23.47 -1.23
CA ALA A 112 0.29 22.83 -0.92
C ALA A 112 0.45 21.33 -0.73
N SER A 113 -0.39 20.73 0.09
CA SER A 113 -0.48 19.26 0.24
C SER A 113 -0.87 18.59 -1.07
N GLY A 114 -0.44 17.34 -1.27
CA GLY A 114 -0.86 16.56 -2.42
C GLY A 114 -2.36 16.30 -2.43
N ALA A 115 -2.96 16.30 -3.62
CA ALA A 115 -4.37 16.04 -3.82
C ALA A 115 -4.61 15.11 -5.03
N LEU A 116 -5.59 14.22 -4.90
CA LEU A 116 -6.05 13.34 -5.95
C LEU A 116 -7.56 13.51 -6.14
N LEU A 117 -7.97 14.01 -7.30
CA LEU A 117 -9.37 13.99 -7.71
C LEU A 117 -9.66 12.68 -8.42
N VAL A 118 -10.67 11.97 -7.94
CA VAL A 118 -11.20 10.73 -8.55
C VAL A 118 -12.62 11.00 -8.99
N VAL A 119 -12.85 11.06 -10.29
CA VAL A 119 -14.19 11.24 -10.87
C VAL A 119 -14.69 9.89 -11.36
N ARG A 120 -15.86 9.49 -10.85
CA ARG A 120 -16.62 8.34 -11.34
C ARG A 120 -17.82 8.85 -12.13
N GLU A 121 -17.83 8.56 -13.43
CA GLU A 121 -18.84 8.98 -14.37
C GLU A 121 -19.20 7.80 -15.26
N ALA A 122 -20.48 7.47 -15.37
CA ALA A 122 -21.01 6.39 -16.22
C ALA A 122 -20.26 5.05 -16.08
N GLY A 123 -19.76 4.73 -14.88
CA GLY A 123 -18.99 3.49 -14.59
C GLY A 123 -17.49 3.58 -14.87
N GLU A 124 -17.03 4.66 -15.49
CA GLU A 124 -15.61 4.93 -15.73
C GLU A 124 -14.98 5.71 -14.56
N ARG A 125 -13.65 5.64 -14.44
CA ARG A 125 -12.87 6.40 -13.46
C ARG A 125 -11.83 7.24 -14.14
N SER A 126 -11.80 8.53 -13.82
CA SER A 126 -10.77 9.47 -14.23
C SER A 126 -10.02 10.00 -13.01
N PHE A 127 -8.73 10.23 -13.17
CA PHE A 127 -7.86 10.67 -12.08
C PHE A 127 -7.12 11.94 -12.48
N VAL A 128 -7.10 12.93 -11.57
CA VAL A 128 -6.24 14.11 -11.68
C VAL A 128 -5.43 14.21 -10.40
N ALA A 129 -4.11 14.07 -10.50
CA ALA A 129 -3.21 14.07 -9.35
C ALA A 129 -2.29 15.29 -9.37
N ASP A 130 -2.30 16.05 -8.26
CA ASP A 130 -1.27 17.03 -7.94
C ASP A 130 -0.42 16.48 -6.79
N PRO A 131 0.87 16.20 -7.00
CA PRO A 131 1.74 15.68 -5.95
C PRO A 131 2.00 16.68 -4.84
N GLY A 132 1.91 18.00 -5.10
CA GLY A 132 2.13 19.05 -4.11
C GLY A 132 3.40 18.84 -3.28
N ALA A 133 3.24 18.88 -1.97
CA ALA A 133 4.31 18.73 -0.99
C ALA A 133 5.09 17.39 -1.08
N ASN A 134 4.53 16.36 -1.72
CA ASN A 134 5.24 15.09 -1.93
C ASN A 134 6.47 15.22 -2.87
N LEU A 135 6.64 16.36 -3.55
CA LEU A 135 7.86 16.67 -4.28
C LEU A 135 9.06 17.05 -3.38
N HIS A 136 8.84 17.24 -2.10
CA HIS A 136 9.87 17.66 -1.13
C HIS A 136 10.33 16.50 -0.23
N LEU A 137 10.91 15.44 -0.84
CA LEU A 137 11.53 14.34 -0.10
C LEU A 137 13.04 14.56 -0.02
N ASP A 138 13.54 14.97 1.16
CA ASP A 138 14.97 15.10 1.40
C ASP A 138 15.64 13.74 1.62
N LEU A 139 16.76 13.51 0.92
CA LEU A 139 17.47 12.22 0.93
C LEU A 139 17.94 11.85 2.35
N ARG A 140 18.46 12.81 3.13
CA ARG A 140 18.98 12.52 4.49
C ARG A 140 17.85 12.19 5.44
N GLN A 141 16.72 12.91 5.32
CA GLN A 141 15.53 12.65 6.12
C GLN A 141 14.94 11.28 5.81
N VAL A 142 14.87 10.91 4.52
CA VAL A 142 14.38 9.59 4.09
C VAL A 142 15.26 8.48 4.65
N VAL A 143 16.59 8.55 4.48
CA VAL A 143 17.51 7.51 4.98
C VAL A 143 17.50 7.47 6.51
N GLY A 144 17.48 8.62 7.18
CA GLY A 144 17.40 8.69 8.64
C GLY A 144 16.10 8.10 9.20
N ALA A 145 15.00 8.23 8.47
CA ALA A 145 13.71 7.68 8.87
C ALA A 145 13.63 6.15 8.81
N LEU A 146 14.59 5.46 8.16
CA LEU A 146 14.62 4.00 8.10
C LEU A 146 15.13 3.35 9.40
N ALA A 147 15.63 4.14 10.36
CA ALA A 147 16.14 3.59 11.62
C ALA A 147 15.05 2.78 12.36
N GLY A 148 15.40 1.54 12.72
CA GLY A 148 14.50 0.61 13.41
C GLY A 148 13.47 -0.07 12.51
N ALA A 149 13.50 0.13 11.19
CA ALA A 149 12.59 -0.54 10.27
C ALA A 149 12.77 -2.06 10.30
N ALA A 150 11.69 -2.78 10.50
CA ALA A 150 11.60 -4.23 10.30
C ALA A 150 11.28 -4.60 8.84
N ALA A 151 10.64 -3.66 8.11
CA ALA A 151 10.40 -3.76 6.68
C ALA A 151 10.25 -2.35 6.07
N VAL A 152 10.48 -2.22 4.75
CA VAL A 152 10.42 -0.96 4.03
C VAL A 152 9.55 -1.09 2.78
N PHE A 153 8.60 -0.17 2.63
CA PHE A 153 7.84 0.04 1.42
C PHE A 153 8.33 1.30 0.71
N VAL A 154 8.55 1.21 -0.59
CA VAL A 154 8.87 2.36 -1.45
C VAL A 154 7.83 2.44 -2.56
N SER A 155 7.06 3.52 -2.60
CA SER A 155 6.15 3.81 -3.69
C SER A 155 6.92 4.11 -4.98
N GLY A 156 6.40 3.69 -6.12
CA GLY A 156 6.97 3.98 -7.43
C GLY A 156 6.82 5.45 -7.85
N TYR A 157 5.81 6.16 -7.34
CA TYR A 157 5.54 7.54 -7.73
C TYR A 157 6.73 8.49 -7.52
N PRO A 158 7.42 8.53 -6.36
CA PRO A 158 8.60 9.36 -6.19
C PRO A 158 9.79 8.93 -7.07
N LEU A 159 9.86 7.69 -7.53
CA LEU A 159 10.89 7.22 -8.47
C LEU A 159 10.73 7.79 -9.87
N LEU A 160 9.49 8.09 -10.25
CA LEU A 160 9.14 8.62 -11.58
C LEU A 160 9.35 10.14 -11.68
N ARG A 161 9.65 10.83 -10.57
CA ARG A 161 9.82 12.28 -10.50
C ARG A 161 11.28 12.65 -10.24
N PRO A 162 11.89 13.54 -11.04
CA PRO A 162 13.28 13.92 -10.87
C PRO A 162 13.62 14.44 -9.46
N GLU A 163 12.69 15.20 -8.86
CA GLU A 163 12.86 15.88 -7.57
C GLU A 163 13.01 14.89 -6.40
N THR A 164 12.33 13.75 -6.46
CA THR A 164 12.24 12.79 -5.34
C THR A 164 12.95 11.46 -5.63
N ARG A 165 13.31 11.21 -6.89
CA ARG A 165 13.92 9.95 -7.34
C ARG A 165 15.12 9.55 -6.51
N ALA A 166 16.06 10.48 -6.28
CA ALA A 166 17.28 10.19 -5.55
C ALA A 166 17.00 9.73 -4.10
N ALA A 167 16.02 10.35 -3.44
CA ALA A 167 15.64 10.00 -2.08
C ALA A 167 14.97 8.62 -2.01
N ALA A 168 14.06 8.32 -2.94
CA ALA A 168 13.38 7.02 -3.03
C ALA A 168 14.36 5.89 -3.40
N MET A 169 15.28 6.13 -4.34
CA MET A 169 16.37 5.19 -4.67
C MET A 169 17.27 4.90 -3.47
N ALA A 170 17.59 5.94 -2.69
CA ALA A 170 18.41 5.80 -1.48
C ALA A 170 17.71 4.96 -0.41
N ALA A 171 16.38 5.10 -0.25
CA ALA A 171 15.59 4.26 0.66
C ALA A 171 15.66 2.79 0.28
N ALA A 172 15.39 2.47 -1.00
CA ALA A 172 15.45 1.11 -1.52
C ALA A 172 16.85 0.49 -1.33
N GLY A 173 17.90 1.23 -1.70
CA GLY A 173 19.28 0.78 -1.55
C GLY A 173 19.73 0.65 -0.10
N ALA A 174 19.30 1.54 0.80
CA ALA A 174 19.64 1.44 2.21
C ALA A 174 19.00 0.21 2.87
N ALA A 175 17.73 -0.06 2.59
CA ALA A 175 17.03 -1.25 3.07
C ALA A 175 17.69 -2.54 2.56
N GLY A 176 17.99 -2.61 1.25
CA GLY A 176 18.65 -3.78 0.66
C GLY A 176 20.04 -4.04 1.26
N ARG A 177 20.87 -3.00 1.43
CA ARG A 177 22.20 -3.15 2.08
C ARG A 177 22.11 -3.56 3.54
N ALA A 178 21.05 -3.17 4.25
CA ALA A 178 20.82 -3.56 5.64
C ALA A 178 20.21 -4.96 5.79
N GLY A 179 19.87 -5.64 4.67
CA GLY A 179 19.17 -6.92 4.70
C GLY A 179 17.74 -6.83 5.26
N VAL A 180 17.17 -5.63 5.30
CA VAL A 180 15.79 -5.39 5.74
C VAL A 180 14.85 -5.73 4.58
N PRO A 181 13.83 -6.58 4.78
CA PRO A 181 12.83 -6.84 3.76
C PRO A 181 12.25 -5.56 3.18
N ALA A 182 12.38 -5.37 1.88
CA ALA A 182 11.94 -4.18 1.20
C ALA A 182 11.22 -4.51 -0.10
N VAL A 183 10.24 -3.69 -0.45
CA VAL A 183 9.56 -3.75 -1.75
C VAL A 183 9.49 -2.37 -2.40
N VAL A 184 9.54 -2.37 -3.72
CA VAL A 184 9.09 -1.24 -4.55
C VAL A 184 7.76 -1.63 -5.17
N ASP A 185 6.73 -0.77 -5.07
CA ASP A 185 5.48 -0.92 -5.82
C ASP A 185 5.54 -0.10 -7.10
N ALA A 186 5.09 -0.65 -8.23
CA ALA A 186 5.34 -0.10 -9.54
C ALA A 186 4.62 1.24 -9.85
N ALA A 187 3.61 1.62 -9.08
CA ALA A 187 2.79 2.82 -9.17
C ALA A 187 1.62 2.72 -10.15
N SER A 188 1.75 3.22 -11.40
CA SER A 188 0.65 3.28 -12.37
C SER A 188 1.16 3.02 -13.78
N TRP A 189 0.54 2.06 -14.48
CA TRP A 189 1.00 1.59 -15.77
C TRP A 189 1.19 2.69 -16.85
N PRO A 190 0.36 3.75 -16.96
CA PRO A 190 0.58 4.79 -17.96
C PRO A 190 1.88 5.56 -17.78
N LEU A 191 2.40 5.60 -16.54
CA LEU A 191 3.62 6.31 -16.19
C LEU A 191 4.88 5.46 -16.37
N LEU A 192 4.74 4.17 -16.66
CA LEU A 192 5.84 3.20 -16.75
C LEU A 192 6.30 2.91 -18.18
N ALA A 193 5.63 3.48 -19.18
CA ALA A 193 5.89 3.16 -20.58
C ALA A 193 7.31 3.55 -21.01
N GLY A 194 7.96 2.64 -21.73
CA GLY A 194 9.31 2.84 -22.27
C GLY A 194 10.37 3.04 -21.17
N GLU A 195 11.24 4.02 -21.36
CA GLU A 195 12.34 4.31 -20.42
C GLU A 195 11.87 4.88 -19.07
N ALA A 196 10.64 5.38 -18.99
CA ALA A 196 10.09 5.96 -17.76
C ALA A 196 10.01 4.95 -16.62
N GLY A 197 9.82 3.66 -16.90
CA GLY A 197 9.81 2.59 -15.90
C GLY A 197 11.19 2.18 -15.35
N GLN A 198 12.29 2.57 -15.99
CA GLN A 198 13.64 2.14 -15.62
C GLN A 198 14.04 2.51 -14.17
N PRO A 199 13.72 3.73 -13.65
CA PRO A 199 14.01 4.05 -12.25
C PRO A 199 13.31 3.13 -11.26
N VAL A 200 12.10 2.67 -11.58
CA VAL A 200 11.33 1.73 -10.73
C VAL A 200 12.02 0.37 -10.71
N LEU A 201 12.41 -0.17 -11.87
CA LEU A 201 13.15 -1.43 -11.96
C LEU A 201 14.49 -1.36 -11.25
N ALA A 202 15.24 -0.26 -11.40
CA ALA A 202 16.51 -0.06 -10.72
C ALA A 202 16.36 -0.01 -9.18
N ALA A 203 15.35 0.71 -8.69
CA ALA A 203 15.07 0.74 -7.26
C ALA A 203 14.61 -0.63 -6.72
N ALA A 204 13.79 -1.35 -7.49
CA ALA A 204 13.32 -2.69 -7.14
C ALA A 204 14.48 -3.69 -7.08
N ALA A 205 15.47 -3.59 -7.99
CA ALA A 205 16.68 -4.40 -7.94
C ALA A 205 17.50 -4.13 -6.67
N LEU A 206 17.55 -2.87 -6.20
CA LEU A 206 18.20 -2.51 -4.94
C LEU A 206 17.44 -3.03 -3.71
N ALA A 207 16.11 -3.00 -3.75
CA ALA A 207 15.23 -3.52 -2.69
C ALA A 207 15.13 -5.06 -2.69
N GLY A 208 15.37 -5.69 -3.82
CA GLY A 208 15.25 -7.12 -4.04
C GLY A 208 13.84 -7.62 -4.34
N THR A 209 12.81 -6.75 -4.36
CA THR A 209 11.43 -7.14 -4.63
C THR A 209 10.64 -6.03 -5.33
N LEU A 210 9.93 -6.41 -6.40
CA LEU A 210 8.94 -5.58 -7.09
C LEU A 210 7.53 -6.12 -6.87
N LEU A 211 6.61 -5.25 -6.49
CA LEU A 211 5.17 -5.48 -6.57
C LEU A 211 4.62 -4.72 -7.77
N ALA A 212 3.84 -5.38 -8.61
CA ALA A 212 3.17 -4.77 -9.75
C ALA A 212 1.78 -5.39 -9.94
N ASN A 213 0.83 -4.68 -10.50
CA ASN A 213 -0.38 -5.30 -11.02
C ASN A 213 -0.11 -5.84 -12.43
N ARG A 214 -1.10 -6.54 -13.01
CA ARG A 214 -0.97 -7.16 -14.34
C ARG A 214 -0.60 -6.16 -15.43
N ASP A 215 -1.25 -4.99 -15.43
CA ASP A 215 -1.07 -3.99 -16.49
C ASP A 215 0.28 -3.26 -16.34
N GLU A 216 0.72 -3.01 -15.11
CA GLU A 216 2.05 -2.49 -14.77
C GLU A 216 3.15 -3.48 -15.19
N ALA A 217 2.99 -4.77 -14.85
CA ALA A 217 3.94 -5.81 -15.21
C ALA A 217 4.01 -6.00 -16.73
N ALA A 218 2.86 -5.97 -17.43
CA ALA A 218 2.82 -6.04 -18.89
C ALA A 218 3.49 -4.82 -19.53
N THR A 219 3.30 -3.62 -18.98
CA THR A 219 3.95 -2.39 -19.49
C THR A 219 5.48 -2.46 -19.32
N LEU A 220 5.96 -2.96 -18.19
CA LEU A 220 7.40 -3.06 -17.90
C LEU A 220 8.10 -4.16 -18.70
N THR A 221 7.38 -5.21 -19.11
CA THR A 221 7.99 -6.40 -19.75
C THR A 221 7.59 -6.62 -21.19
N GLY A 222 6.48 -6.01 -21.65
CA GLY A 222 5.84 -6.34 -22.92
C GLY A 222 5.07 -7.68 -22.91
N ALA A 223 5.03 -8.39 -21.78
CA ALA A 223 4.39 -9.70 -21.66
C ALA A 223 3.00 -9.59 -20.98
N PRO A 224 1.89 -9.92 -21.68
CA PRO A 224 0.53 -9.82 -21.12
C PRO A 224 0.20 -10.95 -20.12
N ASP A 225 0.91 -12.09 -20.19
CA ASP A 225 0.76 -13.19 -19.25
C ASP A 225 1.46 -12.89 -17.93
N PRO A 226 0.76 -12.92 -16.79
CA PRO A 226 1.34 -12.54 -15.50
C PRO A 226 2.46 -13.48 -15.02
N GLY A 227 2.45 -14.75 -15.45
CA GLY A 227 3.52 -15.70 -15.12
C GLY A 227 4.80 -15.39 -15.89
N VAL A 228 4.68 -15.10 -17.19
CA VAL A 228 5.80 -14.70 -18.04
C VAL A 228 6.36 -13.36 -17.54
N ALA A 229 5.50 -12.38 -17.27
CA ALA A 229 5.90 -11.08 -16.73
C ALA A 229 6.63 -11.22 -15.38
N ALA A 230 6.10 -12.04 -14.46
CA ALA A 230 6.73 -12.30 -13.17
C ALA A 230 8.13 -12.92 -13.32
N ALA A 231 8.32 -13.85 -14.26
CA ALA A 231 9.63 -14.47 -14.51
C ALA A 231 10.63 -13.45 -15.09
N LEU A 232 10.23 -12.63 -16.05
CA LEU A 232 11.09 -11.61 -16.64
C LEU A 232 11.50 -10.55 -15.60
N LEU A 233 10.55 -10.09 -14.79
CA LEU A 233 10.84 -9.13 -13.72
C LEU A 233 11.74 -9.74 -12.65
N ALA A 234 11.47 -10.98 -12.20
CA ALA A 234 12.27 -11.64 -11.17
C ALA A 234 13.72 -11.84 -11.57
N ALA A 235 13.98 -12.13 -12.85
CA ALA A 235 15.33 -12.22 -13.39
C ALA A 235 16.12 -10.88 -13.27
N THR A 236 15.41 -9.75 -13.25
CA THR A 236 16.00 -8.40 -13.14
C THR A 236 16.10 -7.93 -11.69
N VAL A 237 15.06 -8.13 -10.88
CA VAL A 237 14.94 -7.50 -9.56
C VAL A 237 15.10 -8.47 -8.38
N GLY A 238 15.24 -9.77 -8.65
CA GLY A 238 15.34 -10.81 -7.62
C GLY A 238 14.00 -11.46 -7.29
N THR A 239 13.00 -10.74 -6.82
CA THR A 239 11.64 -11.25 -6.58
C THR A 239 10.61 -10.35 -7.24
N ALA A 240 9.69 -10.94 -7.97
CA ALA A 240 8.54 -10.24 -8.55
C ALA A 240 7.23 -10.85 -8.07
N VAL A 241 6.28 -9.99 -7.70
CA VAL A 241 4.92 -10.37 -7.33
C VAL A 241 3.96 -9.61 -8.23
N VAL A 242 3.29 -10.32 -9.13
CA VAL A 242 2.31 -9.76 -10.07
C VAL A 242 0.90 -9.99 -9.54
N LYS A 243 0.23 -8.92 -9.16
CA LYS A 243 -1.15 -8.90 -8.64
C LYS A 243 -2.15 -9.08 -9.80
N TRP A 244 -3.06 -10.06 -9.70
CA TRP A 244 -3.99 -10.43 -10.76
C TRP A 244 -5.46 -10.38 -10.29
N GLY A 245 -5.80 -9.39 -9.50
CA GLY A 245 -7.15 -9.17 -9.01
C GLY A 245 -7.71 -10.38 -8.25
N ALA A 246 -8.93 -10.79 -8.56
CA ALA A 246 -9.60 -11.91 -7.90
C ALA A 246 -8.89 -13.27 -8.10
N ALA A 247 -8.05 -13.42 -9.12
CA ALA A 247 -7.26 -14.63 -9.32
C ALA A 247 -6.10 -14.77 -8.32
N GLY A 248 -5.80 -13.72 -7.56
CA GLY A 248 -4.70 -13.69 -6.59
C GLY A 248 -3.45 -13.05 -7.15
N VAL A 249 -2.30 -13.69 -6.98
CA VAL A 249 -1.01 -13.16 -7.45
C VAL A 249 -0.13 -14.27 -8.02
N VAL A 250 0.85 -13.88 -8.83
CA VAL A 250 1.93 -14.77 -9.28
C VAL A 250 3.24 -14.29 -8.69
N VAL A 251 3.95 -15.17 -7.98
CA VAL A 251 5.26 -14.92 -7.38
C VAL A 251 6.34 -15.63 -8.17
N CYS A 252 7.42 -14.93 -8.49
CA CYS A 252 8.63 -15.52 -9.05
C CYS A 252 9.86 -14.99 -8.31
N THR A 253 10.86 -15.85 -8.05
CA THR A 253 12.10 -15.48 -7.39
C THR A 253 13.29 -15.94 -8.25
N GLY A 254 14.17 -15.02 -8.60
CA GLY A 254 15.32 -15.26 -9.47
C GLY A 254 14.91 -15.89 -10.80
N ASN A 255 15.59 -16.93 -11.20
CA ASN A 255 15.28 -17.73 -12.39
C ASN A 255 14.34 -18.91 -12.11
N GLY A 256 13.61 -18.84 -10.98
CA GLY A 256 12.67 -19.88 -10.59
C GLY A 256 11.42 -19.94 -11.46
N ARG A 257 10.54 -20.92 -11.17
CA ARG A 257 9.26 -21.00 -11.85
C ARG A 257 8.22 -20.08 -11.19
N PRO A 258 7.41 -19.34 -11.96
CA PRO A 258 6.28 -18.59 -11.44
C PRO A 258 5.33 -19.49 -10.65
N ARG A 259 4.95 -19.04 -9.44
CA ARG A 259 4.05 -19.76 -8.53
C ARG A 259 2.78 -18.95 -8.33
N PRO A 260 1.61 -19.43 -8.74
CA PRO A 260 0.34 -18.79 -8.43
C PRO A 260 0.01 -18.94 -6.93
N VAL A 261 -0.49 -17.87 -6.33
CA VAL A 261 -1.01 -17.82 -4.97
C VAL A 261 -2.44 -17.29 -5.05
N PRO A 262 -3.48 -18.12 -4.82
CA PRO A 262 -4.86 -17.71 -4.99
C PRO A 262 -5.28 -16.66 -3.94
N ALA A 263 -6.18 -15.76 -4.33
CA ALA A 263 -6.84 -14.87 -3.39
C ALA A 263 -7.97 -15.62 -2.66
N PRO A 264 -8.25 -15.31 -1.38
CA PRO A 264 -9.46 -15.77 -0.71
C PRO A 264 -10.71 -15.26 -1.43
N ALA A 265 -11.73 -16.09 -1.52
CA ALA A 265 -13.03 -15.66 -2.04
C ALA A 265 -13.63 -14.60 -1.11
N THR A 266 -14.03 -13.47 -1.67
CA THR A 266 -14.67 -12.38 -0.92
C THR A 266 -15.65 -11.63 -1.82
N GLY A 267 -16.69 -11.05 -1.22
CA GLY A 267 -17.54 -10.07 -1.91
C GLY A 267 -16.82 -8.73 -1.99
N ALA A 268 -16.42 -8.34 -3.20
CA ALA A 268 -15.77 -7.05 -3.40
C ALA A 268 -16.80 -5.91 -3.37
N VAL A 269 -16.59 -4.94 -2.48
CA VAL A 269 -17.36 -3.70 -2.34
C VAL A 269 -16.63 -2.55 -3.03
N ASP A 270 -15.34 -2.38 -2.72
CA ASP A 270 -14.46 -1.38 -3.33
C ASP A 270 -13.03 -1.93 -3.45
N VAL A 271 -12.44 -1.83 -4.63
CA VAL A 271 -11.07 -2.34 -4.87
C VAL A 271 -9.99 -1.30 -4.57
N THR A 272 -10.38 -0.09 -4.15
CA THR A 272 -9.44 1.00 -3.80
C THR A 272 -8.58 0.58 -2.61
N GLY A 273 -7.26 0.75 -2.73
CA GLY A 273 -6.30 0.40 -1.67
C GLY A 273 -6.02 -1.10 -1.50
N ALA A 274 -6.62 -1.99 -2.32
CA ALA A 274 -6.35 -3.43 -2.23
C ALA A 274 -4.88 -3.79 -2.47
N GLY A 275 -4.22 -3.10 -3.41
CA GLY A 275 -2.78 -3.24 -3.69
C GLY A 275 -1.92 -2.81 -2.50
N ASP A 276 -2.31 -1.72 -1.84
CA ASP A 276 -1.61 -1.18 -0.67
C ASP A 276 -1.78 -2.10 0.55
N ALA A 277 -2.99 -2.62 0.76
CA ALA A 277 -3.25 -3.63 1.80
C ALA A 277 -2.43 -4.91 1.54
N PHE A 278 -2.36 -5.35 0.27
CA PHE A 278 -1.50 -6.46 -0.11
C PHE A 278 -0.04 -6.20 0.27
N ALA A 279 0.51 -5.03 -0.08
CA ALA A 279 1.89 -4.66 0.22
C ALA A 279 2.17 -4.66 1.72
N ALA A 280 1.26 -4.13 2.54
CA ALA A 280 1.37 -4.17 4.00
C ALA A 280 1.43 -5.61 4.53
N GLY A 281 0.47 -6.46 4.13
CA GLY A 281 0.43 -7.86 4.55
C GLY A 281 1.65 -8.67 4.10
N TYR A 282 2.11 -8.45 2.87
CA TYR A 282 3.32 -9.06 2.31
C TYR A 282 4.55 -8.69 3.15
N LEU A 283 4.79 -7.40 3.36
CA LEU A 283 5.96 -6.91 4.08
C LEU A 283 5.98 -7.35 5.53
N LEU A 284 4.85 -7.35 6.23
CA LEU A 284 4.78 -7.82 7.61
C LEU A 284 5.09 -9.32 7.73
N ALA A 285 4.64 -10.12 6.79
CA ALA A 285 4.99 -11.54 6.75
C ALA A 285 6.48 -11.75 6.43
N ARG A 286 7.04 -10.97 5.50
CA ARG A 286 8.48 -10.97 5.19
C ARG A 286 9.32 -10.58 6.42
N ALA A 287 8.91 -9.56 7.17
CA ALA A 287 9.55 -9.16 8.42
C ALA A 287 9.51 -10.28 9.48
N GLY A 288 8.47 -11.11 9.45
CA GLY A 288 8.33 -12.31 10.28
C GLY A 288 9.12 -13.54 9.79
N GLY A 289 9.89 -13.43 8.69
CA GLY A 289 10.71 -14.52 8.15
C GLY A 289 10.01 -15.42 7.13
N ALA A 290 8.75 -15.13 6.73
CA ALA A 290 8.04 -15.89 5.71
C ALA A 290 8.76 -15.83 4.35
N ASP A 291 8.69 -16.88 3.55
CA ASP A 291 9.16 -16.84 2.17
C ASP A 291 8.26 -15.94 1.29
N ALA A 292 8.66 -15.71 0.03
CA ALA A 292 7.92 -14.81 -0.85
C ALA A 292 6.48 -15.29 -1.17
N ALA A 293 6.26 -16.60 -1.26
CA ALA A 293 4.95 -17.16 -1.56
C ALA A 293 4.03 -17.16 -0.33
N GLU A 294 4.58 -17.49 0.84
CA GLU A 294 3.87 -17.40 2.13
C GLU A 294 3.47 -15.94 2.42
N ALA A 295 4.40 -15.01 2.20
CA ALA A 295 4.15 -13.57 2.34
C ALA A 295 3.07 -13.09 1.36
N ALA A 296 3.09 -13.57 0.11
CA ALA A 296 2.04 -13.27 -0.85
C ALA A 296 0.67 -13.77 -0.38
N GLY A 297 0.60 -14.96 0.26
CA GLY A 297 -0.61 -15.45 0.90
C GLY A 297 -1.11 -14.54 2.03
N ALA A 298 -0.21 -13.97 2.84
CA ALA A 298 -0.58 -12.97 3.85
C ALA A 298 -1.09 -11.68 3.21
N GLY A 299 -0.43 -11.22 2.14
CA GLY A 299 -0.85 -10.07 1.34
C GLY A 299 -2.25 -10.23 0.76
N THR A 300 -2.55 -11.39 0.12
CA THR A 300 -3.89 -11.65 -0.45
C THR A 300 -4.98 -11.66 0.61
N ARG A 301 -4.71 -12.18 1.81
CA ARG A 301 -5.67 -12.14 2.93
C ARG A 301 -5.97 -10.73 3.41
N LEU A 302 -4.94 -9.85 3.49
CA LEU A 302 -5.16 -8.47 3.90
C LEU A 302 -5.86 -7.66 2.80
N ALA A 303 -5.52 -7.89 1.53
CA ALA A 303 -6.21 -7.31 0.38
C ALA A 303 -7.69 -7.72 0.33
N ALA A 304 -8.02 -9.00 0.64
CA ALA A 304 -9.40 -9.47 0.71
C ALA A 304 -10.22 -8.74 1.78
N ARG A 305 -9.60 -8.34 2.90
CA ARG A 305 -10.25 -7.49 3.91
C ARG A 305 -10.47 -6.07 3.39
N ALA A 306 -9.52 -5.53 2.62
CA ALA A 306 -9.63 -4.20 2.05
C ALA A 306 -10.80 -4.10 1.07
N VAL A 307 -10.92 -5.03 0.12
CA VAL A 307 -11.98 -4.99 -0.88
C VAL A 307 -13.38 -5.22 -0.32
N ALA A 308 -13.51 -5.70 0.92
CA ALA A 308 -14.78 -5.86 1.61
C ALA A 308 -15.31 -4.56 2.27
N THR A 309 -14.56 -3.46 2.19
CA THR A 309 -14.90 -2.16 2.78
C THR A 309 -14.77 -1.05 1.75
N HIS A 310 -15.43 0.10 1.99
CA HIS A 310 -15.26 1.28 1.15
C HIS A 310 -14.00 2.06 1.50
N GLY A 311 -13.35 2.64 0.48
CA GLY A 311 -12.22 3.54 0.62
C GLY A 311 -10.86 2.82 0.74
N ALA A 312 -9.78 3.60 0.63
CA ALA A 312 -8.41 3.09 0.62
C ALA A 312 -7.88 2.72 2.01
N TRP A 313 -8.40 3.33 3.07
CA TRP A 313 -7.98 3.10 4.45
C TRP A 313 -8.92 2.16 5.20
N PRO A 314 -8.39 1.34 6.12
CA PRO A 314 -9.26 0.54 6.99
C PRO A 314 -10.15 1.44 7.83
N ALA A 315 -11.42 1.05 8.02
CA ALA A 315 -12.32 1.77 8.90
C ALA A 315 -11.74 1.82 10.33
N LEU A 316 -11.85 2.98 10.98
CA LEU A 316 -11.57 3.09 12.41
C LEU A 316 -12.65 2.32 13.17
N THR A 317 -12.20 1.50 14.11
CA THR A 317 -13.11 0.78 15.01
C THR A 317 -13.05 1.46 16.39
N ILE A 318 -13.95 2.39 16.65
CA ILE A 318 -14.12 2.98 17.98
C ILE A 318 -15.16 2.18 18.73
N GLY A 319 -14.76 1.58 19.85
CA GLY A 319 -15.70 0.80 20.69
C GLY A 319 -16.35 -0.41 20.01
N GLY A 320 -15.71 -0.99 18.96
CA GLY A 320 -16.20 -2.17 18.24
C GLY A 320 -17.23 -1.89 17.14
N ARG A 321 -17.50 -0.62 16.82
CA ARG A 321 -18.36 -0.22 15.70
C ARG A 321 -17.55 0.54 14.64
N PRO A 322 -17.77 0.30 13.34
CA PRO A 322 -17.17 1.12 12.29
C PRO A 322 -17.74 2.54 12.37
N GLU A 323 -16.89 3.55 12.19
CA GLU A 323 -17.25 4.97 12.35
C GLU A 323 -18.04 5.56 11.17
N TYR A 324 -18.20 4.81 10.07
CA TYR A 324 -18.99 5.22 8.91
C TYR A 324 -20.01 4.13 8.52
N PRO A 325 -21.28 4.52 8.29
CA PRO A 325 -22.29 3.62 7.76
C PRO A 325 -22.02 3.19 6.33
#